data_01679e46bcfdd03c9c503c5be4eec9cc
#
_entry.id   01679e46bcfdd03c9c503c5be4eec9cc
#
_cell.length_a   1.000
_cell.length_b   1.000
_cell.length_c   1.000
_cell.angle_alpha   90.00
_cell.angle_beta   90.00
_cell.angle_gamma   90.00
#
_symmetry.space_group_name_H-M   'P 1'
#
loop_
_entity.id
_entity.type
_entity.pdbx_description
1 polymer ?
#
loop_
_entity_poly.entity_id
_entity_poly.type
_entity_poly.pdbx_seq_one_letter_code
_entity_poly.pdbx_strand_id
1 'polypeptide(L)'
;MKTFTPDSSIASDVIPSPNHGDRNNGRVADMILLHYTGMPDVEGAIAQLCTPGTDKSAHYIVLEDGRIVQSVPEAKRAWHAGISSWAGEEDINSCSIGVEIINRGHDWGYPDFPSRQIAAVTAL
;
A
#
# COMPACT_ATOMS: atom_id res chain seq x y z
N MET A 1 -3.07 6.73 17.74
CA MET A 1 -2.10 7.08 16.69
C MET A 1 -2.51 8.38 16.03
N LYS A 2 -1.53 9.22 15.73
CA LYS A 2 -1.83 10.51 15.09
C LYS A 2 -2.18 10.31 13.62
N THR A 3 -3.27 10.96 13.18
CA THR A 3 -3.57 11.08 11.76
C THR A 3 -2.59 12.04 11.08
N PHE A 4 -2.59 12.06 9.77
CA PHE A 4 -1.77 12.96 8.96
C PHE A 4 -2.59 13.44 7.76
N THR A 5 -2.12 14.50 7.09
CA THR A 5 -2.74 14.97 5.87
C THR A 5 -2.30 14.09 4.70
N PRO A 6 -3.24 13.58 3.88
CA PRO A 6 -2.88 12.76 2.73
C PRO A 6 -1.93 13.48 1.78
N ASP A 7 -0.97 12.75 1.23
CA ASP A 7 -0.08 13.27 0.19
C ASP A 7 -0.81 13.45 -1.14
N SER A 8 -1.73 12.54 -1.46
CA SER A 8 -2.50 12.59 -2.70
C SER A 8 -3.84 13.30 -2.48
N SER A 9 -4.18 14.23 -3.36
CA SER A 9 -5.47 14.94 -3.33
C SER A 9 -6.66 14.04 -3.62
N ILE A 10 -6.44 12.86 -4.19
CA ILE A 10 -7.52 11.90 -4.48
C ILE A 10 -7.68 10.83 -3.41
N ALA A 11 -6.87 10.84 -2.35
CA ALA A 11 -7.09 9.98 -1.20
C ALA A 11 -8.31 10.48 -0.42
N SER A 12 -9.28 9.59 -0.21
CA SER A 12 -10.54 9.94 0.46
C SER A 12 -10.46 9.84 1.97
N ASP A 13 -9.58 8.99 2.49
CA ASP A 13 -9.45 8.73 3.92
C ASP A 13 -8.01 8.47 4.32
N VAL A 14 -7.74 8.64 5.60
CA VAL A 14 -6.49 8.22 6.24
C VAL A 14 -6.80 7.21 7.32
N ILE A 15 -6.21 6.01 7.22
CA ILE A 15 -6.23 5.00 8.28
C ILE A 15 -4.77 4.71 8.63
N PRO A 16 -4.21 5.40 9.63
CA PRO A 16 -2.78 5.31 9.91
C PRO A 16 -2.33 3.91 10.29
N SER A 17 -1.22 3.47 9.72
CA SER A 17 -0.54 2.25 10.12
C SER A 17 0.65 2.59 11.01
N PRO A 18 0.89 1.85 12.10
CA PRO A 18 2.10 2.02 12.91
C PRO A 18 3.33 1.35 12.29
N ASN A 19 3.12 0.55 11.25
CA ASN A 19 4.15 -0.33 10.70
C ASN A 19 4.96 0.40 9.63
N HIS A 20 5.80 1.32 10.04
CA HIS A 20 6.68 2.05 9.14
C HIS A 20 7.91 2.54 9.87
N GLY A 21 8.90 2.95 9.11
CA GLY A 21 10.12 3.57 9.61
C GLY A 21 10.60 4.65 8.67
N ASP A 22 11.86 5.03 8.83
CA ASP A 22 12.49 5.97 7.92
C ASP A 22 13.09 5.23 6.73
N ARG A 23 13.13 5.88 5.57
CA ARG A 23 13.82 5.34 4.40
C ARG A 23 15.32 5.32 4.68
N ASN A 24 15.93 4.16 4.42
CA ASN A 24 17.35 3.98 4.71
C ASN A 24 18.22 4.88 3.82
N ASN A 25 19.31 5.39 4.38
CA ASN A 25 20.32 6.19 3.67
C ASN A 25 19.76 7.48 3.04
N GLY A 26 18.73 8.07 3.64
CA GLY A 26 18.12 9.31 3.13
C GLY A 26 17.46 9.15 1.76
N ARG A 27 17.08 7.94 1.40
CA ARG A 27 16.50 7.65 0.08
C ARG A 27 15.12 8.25 -0.07
N VAL A 28 14.76 8.54 -1.31
CA VAL A 28 13.43 8.96 -1.72
C VAL A 28 12.83 7.91 -2.64
N ALA A 29 11.50 7.90 -2.76
CA ALA A 29 10.83 6.97 -3.64
C ALA A 29 11.07 7.36 -5.11
N ASP A 30 11.49 6.37 -5.90
CA ASP A 30 11.65 6.49 -7.34
C ASP A 30 10.93 5.35 -8.09
N MET A 31 10.08 4.61 -7.37
CA MET A 31 9.38 3.43 -7.87
C MET A 31 7.99 3.37 -7.26
N ILE A 32 7.03 2.89 -8.03
CA ILE A 32 5.71 2.52 -7.51
C ILE A 32 5.60 1.01 -7.65
N LEU A 33 5.26 0.34 -6.56
CA LEU A 33 5.11 -1.11 -6.54
C LEU A 33 3.66 -1.47 -6.22
N LEU A 34 3.01 -2.14 -7.16
CA LEU A 34 1.61 -2.54 -7.02
C LEU A 34 1.51 -3.98 -6.51
N HIS A 35 0.62 -4.18 -5.54
CA HIS A 35 0.30 -5.50 -4.99
C HIS A 35 -1.21 -5.70 -5.01
N TYR A 36 -1.67 -6.93 -5.09
CA TYR A 36 -3.04 -7.25 -4.71
C TYR A 36 -3.03 -7.87 -3.30
N THR A 37 -4.10 -7.67 -2.54
CA THR A 37 -4.11 -8.09 -1.13
C THR A 37 -4.16 -9.60 -0.95
N GLY A 38 -4.83 -10.32 -1.85
CA GLY A 38 -4.98 -11.77 -1.73
C GLY A 38 -5.82 -12.20 -0.54
N MET A 39 -6.64 -11.32 0.00
CA MET A 39 -7.45 -11.57 1.19
C MET A 39 -8.93 -11.50 0.87
N PRO A 40 -9.78 -12.28 1.60
CA PRO A 40 -11.19 -12.40 1.25
C PRO A 40 -12.04 -11.15 1.50
N ASP A 41 -11.60 -10.26 2.39
CA ASP A 41 -12.37 -9.06 2.71
C ASP A 41 -11.49 -7.86 3.01
N VAL A 42 -12.12 -6.67 2.95
CA VAL A 42 -11.45 -5.38 3.13
C VAL A 42 -11.00 -5.20 4.58
N GLU A 43 -11.82 -5.59 5.54
CA GLU A 43 -11.53 -5.44 6.97
C GLU A 43 -10.27 -6.22 7.35
N GLY A 44 -10.16 -7.45 6.86
CA GLY A 44 -8.98 -8.29 7.09
C GLY A 44 -7.72 -7.70 6.47
N ALA A 45 -7.84 -7.15 5.26
CA ALA A 45 -6.71 -6.51 4.58
C ALA A 45 -6.24 -5.27 5.34
N ILE A 46 -7.15 -4.40 5.75
CA ILE A 46 -6.81 -3.20 6.52
C ILE A 46 -6.20 -3.59 7.87
N ALA A 47 -6.76 -4.58 8.55
CA ALA A 47 -6.21 -5.08 9.81
C ALA A 47 -4.78 -5.59 9.63
N GLN A 48 -4.50 -6.33 8.57
CA GLN A 48 -3.17 -6.85 8.27
C GLN A 48 -2.16 -5.71 8.07
N LEU A 49 -2.57 -4.64 7.43
CA LEU A 49 -1.69 -3.53 7.05
C LEU A 49 -1.57 -2.44 8.13
N CYS A 50 -2.52 -2.38 9.07
CA CYS A 50 -2.62 -1.27 10.02
C CYS A 50 -2.60 -1.69 11.49
N THR A 51 -2.44 -2.98 11.79
CA THR A 51 -2.38 -3.46 13.18
C THR A 51 -0.92 -3.55 13.64
N PRO A 52 -0.58 -3.06 14.84
CA PRO A 52 0.76 -3.24 15.38
C PRO A 52 1.16 -4.71 15.43
N GLY A 53 2.40 -5.00 15.08
CA GLY A 53 2.95 -6.36 15.18
C GLY A 53 2.77 -7.23 13.96
N THR A 54 2.00 -6.80 12.95
CA THR A 54 1.90 -7.57 11.70
C THR A 54 3.12 -7.42 10.81
N ASP A 55 3.94 -6.39 11.04
CA ASP A 55 5.14 -6.05 10.26
C ASP A 55 4.86 -5.84 8.78
N LYS A 56 3.63 -5.41 8.46
CA LYS A 56 3.20 -5.14 7.10
C LYS A 56 2.47 -3.81 7.03
N SER A 57 2.69 -3.08 5.95
CA SER A 57 1.97 -1.85 5.65
C SER A 57 2.12 -1.50 4.17
N ALA A 58 1.33 -0.52 3.74
CA ALA A 58 1.46 0.09 2.43
C ALA A 58 1.18 1.58 2.56
N HIS A 59 1.63 2.35 1.59
CA HIS A 59 1.32 3.79 1.58
C HIS A 59 -0.16 4.00 1.26
N TYR A 60 -0.67 3.27 0.27
CA TYR A 60 -2.05 3.39 -0.20
C TYR A 60 -2.74 2.04 -0.29
N ILE A 61 -4.05 2.05 -0.02
CA ILE A 61 -4.95 0.92 -0.19
C ILE A 61 -6.07 1.38 -1.10
N VAL A 62 -6.26 0.70 -2.23
CA VAL A 62 -7.30 1.05 -3.21
C VAL A 62 -8.44 0.06 -3.08
N LEU A 63 -9.62 0.56 -2.71
CA LEU A 63 -10.80 -0.25 -2.51
C LEU A 63 -11.50 -0.56 -3.83
N GLU A 64 -12.34 -1.58 -3.84
CA GLU A 64 -13.02 -2.03 -5.05
C GLU A 64 -13.95 -0.99 -5.65
N ASP A 65 -14.50 -0.08 -4.83
CA ASP A 65 -15.35 1.02 -5.28
C ASP A 65 -14.58 2.25 -5.79
N GLY A 66 -13.24 2.17 -5.77
CA GLY A 66 -12.37 3.25 -6.21
C GLY A 66 -11.94 4.23 -5.13
N ARG A 67 -12.41 4.09 -3.90
CA ARG A 67 -11.88 4.91 -2.79
C ARG A 67 -10.43 4.55 -2.51
N ILE A 68 -9.65 5.57 -2.17
CA ILE A 68 -8.23 5.42 -1.86
C ILE A 68 -8.01 5.81 -0.41
N VAL A 69 -7.42 4.89 0.35
CA VAL A 69 -7.03 5.12 1.75
C VAL A 69 -5.52 5.26 1.79
N GLN A 70 -5.01 6.28 2.47
CA GLN A 70 -3.59 6.38 2.76
C GLN A 70 -3.33 5.92 4.19
N SER A 71 -2.32 5.06 4.37
CA SER A 71 -2.00 4.48 5.68
C SER A 71 -0.60 4.84 6.16
N VAL A 72 0.32 5.16 5.26
CA VAL A 72 1.69 5.59 5.59
C VAL A 72 2.00 6.82 4.75
N PRO A 73 2.56 7.90 5.35
CA PRO A 73 3.03 9.04 4.58
C PRO A 73 4.09 8.63 3.56
N GLU A 74 4.06 9.24 2.37
CA GLU A 74 5.01 8.90 1.31
C GLU A 74 6.47 9.13 1.71
N ALA A 75 6.72 10.06 2.62
CA ALA A 75 8.06 10.32 3.13
C ALA A 75 8.61 9.17 3.98
N LYS A 76 7.77 8.28 4.45
CA LYS A 76 8.15 7.15 5.30
C LYS A 76 8.32 5.87 4.50
N ARG A 77 9.03 4.93 5.11
CA ARG A 77 9.26 3.60 4.57
C ARG A 77 8.16 2.66 5.05
N ALA A 78 7.20 2.35 4.18
CA ALA A 78 6.21 1.31 4.45
C ALA A 78 6.84 -0.08 4.26
N TRP A 79 6.24 -1.10 4.85
CA TRP A 79 6.75 -2.48 4.85
C TRP A 79 5.85 -3.35 3.97
N HIS A 80 6.04 -3.28 2.65
CA HIS A 80 5.18 -3.96 1.67
C HIS A 80 5.93 -4.94 0.77
N ALA A 81 7.24 -4.73 0.56
CA ALA A 81 8.05 -5.63 -0.25
C ALA A 81 8.83 -6.56 0.68
N GLY A 82 8.70 -7.86 0.44
CA GLY A 82 9.53 -8.84 1.11
C GLY A 82 10.95 -8.84 0.55
N ILE A 83 11.65 -9.95 0.70
CA ILE A 83 12.97 -10.15 0.08
C ILE A 83 12.81 -10.05 -1.43
N SER A 84 13.47 -9.06 -2.04
CA SER A 84 13.27 -8.73 -3.44
C SER A 84 14.50 -7.98 -3.98
N SER A 85 14.57 -7.85 -5.30
CA SER A 85 15.58 -7.03 -5.94
C SER A 85 15.06 -6.47 -7.25
N TRP A 86 15.52 -5.28 -7.59
CA TRP A 86 15.19 -4.61 -8.85
C TRP A 86 16.33 -3.69 -9.25
N ALA A 87 16.87 -3.90 -10.46
CA ALA A 87 17.96 -3.08 -10.99
C ALA A 87 19.15 -2.94 -10.02
N GLY A 88 19.50 -4.03 -9.33
CA GLY A 88 20.59 -4.05 -8.34
C GLY A 88 20.20 -3.54 -6.96
N GLU A 89 18.96 -3.10 -6.75
CA GLU A 89 18.46 -2.63 -5.47
C GLU A 89 17.77 -3.75 -4.72
N GLU A 90 18.11 -3.92 -3.45
CA GLU A 90 17.53 -4.97 -2.58
C GLU A 90 16.60 -4.39 -1.51
N ASP A 91 16.78 -3.13 -1.11
CA ASP A 91 15.93 -2.46 -0.13
C ASP A 91 14.78 -1.71 -0.84
N ILE A 92 13.88 -2.48 -1.44
CA ILE A 92 12.80 -1.94 -2.26
C ILE A 92 11.86 -1.04 -1.44
N ASN A 93 11.62 -1.37 -0.16
CA ASN A 93 10.79 -0.52 0.69
C ASN A 93 11.33 0.91 0.83
N SER A 94 12.65 1.09 0.81
CA SER A 94 13.25 2.42 0.96
C SER A 94 13.18 3.27 -0.30
N CYS A 95 12.90 2.69 -1.47
CA CYS A 95 12.88 3.42 -2.74
C CYS A 95 11.53 3.38 -3.45
N SER A 96 10.48 2.90 -2.79
CA SER A 96 9.19 2.73 -3.44
C SER A 96 8.02 3.31 -2.66
N ILE A 97 6.94 3.54 -3.40
CA ILE A 97 5.59 3.73 -2.86
C ILE A 97 4.86 2.41 -3.07
N GLY A 98 4.41 1.79 -1.99
CA GLY A 98 3.64 0.56 -2.05
C GLY A 98 2.15 0.84 -2.11
N VAL A 99 1.48 0.23 -3.09
CA VAL A 99 0.03 0.36 -3.28
C VAL A 99 -0.59 -1.03 -3.21
N GLU A 100 -1.46 -1.23 -2.24
CA GLU A 100 -2.22 -2.47 -2.09
C GLU A 100 -3.60 -2.31 -2.73
N ILE A 101 -3.90 -3.16 -3.69
CA ILE A 101 -5.17 -3.15 -4.43
C ILE A 101 -6.02 -4.29 -3.88
N ILE A 102 -7.19 -3.96 -3.33
CA ILE A 102 -8.09 -4.97 -2.75
C ILE A 102 -8.54 -5.93 -3.85
N ASN A 103 -8.14 -7.19 -3.72
CA ASN A 103 -8.55 -8.27 -4.62
C ASN A 103 -8.25 -9.60 -3.92
N ARG A 104 -9.16 -10.56 -4.01
CA ARG A 104 -9.00 -11.87 -3.39
C ARG A 104 -7.84 -12.67 -4.00
N GLY A 105 -7.60 -12.50 -5.29
CA GLY A 105 -6.43 -13.05 -5.98
C GLY A 105 -6.50 -14.53 -6.28
N HIS A 106 -5.32 -15.13 -6.35
CA HIS A 106 -5.10 -16.49 -6.83
C HIS A 106 -5.98 -17.54 -6.17
N ASP A 107 -6.05 -17.56 -4.83
CA ASP A 107 -6.76 -18.61 -4.09
C ASP A 107 -8.30 -18.53 -4.26
N TRP A 108 -8.79 -17.47 -4.89
CA TRP A 108 -10.20 -17.18 -5.08
C TRP A 108 -10.57 -17.06 -6.55
N GLY A 109 -9.77 -17.65 -7.45
CA GLY A 109 -10.05 -17.74 -8.87
C GLY A 109 -9.73 -16.46 -9.66
N TYR A 110 -8.85 -15.61 -9.17
CA TYR A 110 -8.46 -14.35 -9.83
C TYR A 110 -9.66 -13.47 -10.22
N PRO A 111 -10.46 -12.97 -9.26
CA PRO A 111 -11.54 -12.04 -9.60
C PRO A 111 -11.01 -10.84 -10.39
N ASP A 112 -11.79 -10.35 -11.35
CA ASP A 112 -11.41 -9.15 -12.10
C ASP A 112 -11.33 -7.93 -11.18
N PHE A 113 -10.44 -7.00 -11.50
CA PHE A 113 -10.41 -5.71 -10.85
C PHE A 113 -11.56 -4.85 -11.39
N PRO A 114 -12.45 -4.32 -10.52
CA PRO A 114 -13.52 -3.43 -10.97
C PRO A 114 -12.96 -2.20 -11.71
N SER A 115 -13.70 -1.72 -12.71
CA SER A 115 -13.24 -0.58 -13.51
C SER A 115 -13.00 0.69 -12.69
N ARG A 116 -13.80 0.92 -11.65
CA ARG A 116 -13.58 2.06 -10.73
C ARG A 116 -12.26 1.95 -9.99
N GLN A 117 -11.89 0.75 -9.58
CA GLN A 117 -10.64 0.49 -8.90
C GLN A 117 -9.44 0.71 -9.84
N ILE A 118 -9.53 0.21 -11.07
CA ILE A 118 -8.49 0.43 -12.08
C ILE A 118 -8.32 1.93 -12.37
N ALA A 119 -9.43 2.66 -12.51
CA ALA A 119 -9.38 4.11 -12.72
C ALA A 119 -8.70 4.83 -11.55
N ALA A 120 -8.98 4.42 -10.32
CA ALA A 120 -8.37 4.99 -9.13
C ALA A 120 -6.85 4.74 -9.08
N VAL A 121 -6.42 3.52 -9.36
CA VAL A 121 -4.99 3.16 -9.43
C VAL A 121 -4.29 3.99 -10.51
N THR A 122 -4.93 4.15 -11.66
CA THR A 122 -4.37 4.91 -12.78
C THR A 122 -4.21 6.39 -12.44
N ALA A 123 -5.16 6.95 -11.69
CA ALA A 123 -5.13 8.36 -11.28
C ALA A 123 -4.16 8.65 -10.14
N LEU A 124 -3.89 7.66 -9.30
CA LEU A 124 -2.99 7.80 -8.16
C LEU A 124 -1.55 7.99 -8.61
#